data_d62cccf6867cc9e6883df1104786f602
#
_entry.id   d62cccf6867cc9e6883df1104786f602
#
_cell.length_a   1.000
_cell.length_b   1.000
_cell.length_c   1.000
_cell.angle_alpha   90.00
_cell.angle_beta   90.00
_cell.angle_gamma   90.00
#
_symmetry.space_group_name_H-M   'P 1'
#
loop_
_entity.id
_entity.type
_entity.pdbx_description
1 polymer ?
#
loop_
_entity_poly.entity_id
_entity_poly.type
_entity_poly.pdbx_seq_one_letter_code
_entity_poly.pdbx_strand_id
1 'polypeptide(L)'
;MRYQFVDCRWELGNPGRGRELYLAGHIPGASFLDVEADLSSPAGSGGRHPLPEPSQFAAAAGRAGIGEGVFVVAYGSMGGAERLWWLLRHFGHDNCAVLDLHGWLGELRAGEEQVEAARLTLRERSGDTIEAEELQSRLDEVVLLDARMPERYQGEVEPIDPVAGHIPGARNAPWNEPLPDIPSGEVVAYCGSGVTACVTVHRLALAGRDAKLYPGSWSEWSGRGLPAQRG
;
A
#
# COMPACT_ATOMS: atom_id res chain seq x y z
N MET A 1 -25.17 8.19 -4.84
CA MET A 1 -23.74 8.01 -4.57
C MET A 1 -23.06 7.77 -5.91
N ARG A 2 -22.02 8.53 -6.25
CA ARG A 2 -21.23 8.33 -7.47
C ARG A 2 -20.12 7.34 -7.16
N TYR A 3 -19.86 6.39 -8.07
CA TYR A 3 -18.74 5.46 -7.98
C TYR A 3 -17.61 5.91 -8.90
N GLN A 4 -16.38 5.78 -8.45
CA GLN A 4 -15.17 5.97 -9.25
C GLN A 4 -14.30 4.73 -9.14
N PHE A 5 -14.11 4.03 -10.27
CA PHE A 5 -13.12 2.97 -10.37
C PHE A 5 -11.73 3.57 -10.57
N VAL A 6 -10.74 3.02 -9.90
CA VAL A 6 -9.35 3.47 -10.00
C VAL A 6 -8.43 2.28 -10.21
N ASP A 7 -7.72 2.30 -11.32
CA ASP A 7 -6.69 1.32 -11.65
C ASP A 7 -5.38 1.69 -10.96
N CYS A 8 -4.87 0.82 -10.13
CA CYS A 8 -3.59 0.96 -9.43
C CYS A 8 -2.66 -0.23 -9.75
N ARG A 9 -2.79 -0.82 -10.95
CA ARG A 9 -1.86 -1.85 -11.39
C ARG A 9 -0.47 -1.27 -11.57
N TRP A 10 0.52 -2.01 -11.16
CA TRP A 10 1.92 -1.66 -11.26
C TRP A 10 2.80 -2.91 -11.22
N GLU A 11 4.09 -2.74 -11.46
CA GLU A 11 5.07 -3.81 -11.38
C GLU A 11 6.38 -3.23 -10.84
N LEU A 12 6.87 -3.79 -9.74
CA LEU A 12 8.09 -3.34 -9.10
C LEU A 12 9.29 -3.49 -10.06
N GLY A 13 10.04 -2.41 -10.26
CA GLY A 13 11.21 -2.38 -11.15
C GLY A 13 10.87 -2.24 -12.63
N ASN A 14 9.60 -2.03 -12.98
CA ASN A 14 9.16 -1.81 -14.36
C ASN A 14 8.29 -0.53 -14.45
N PRO A 15 8.92 0.66 -14.42
CA PRO A 15 8.21 1.93 -14.47
C PRO A 15 7.34 2.03 -15.73
N GLY A 16 6.12 2.54 -15.59
CA GLY A 16 5.17 2.69 -16.68
C GLY A 16 4.35 1.43 -17.00
N ARG A 17 4.70 0.26 -16.48
CA ARG A 17 3.95 -0.99 -16.74
C ARG A 17 2.48 -0.90 -16.34
N GLY A 18 2.18 -0.29 -15.21
CA GLY A 18 0.81 -0.06 -14.76
C GLY A 18 0.01 0.75 -15.77
N ARG A 19 0.61 1.82 -16.29
CA ARG A 19 0.01 2.67 -17.32
C ARG A 19 -0.24 1.91 -18.63
N GLU A 20 0.71 1.08 -19.06
CA GLU A 20 0.52 0.23 -20.25
C GLU A 20 -0.67 -0.74 -20.07
N LEU A 21 -0.76 -1.38 -18.91
CA LEU A 21 -1.87 -2.30 -18.58
C LEU A 21 -3.21 -1.57 -18.56
N TYR A 22 -3.27 -0.36 -18.00
CA TYR A 22 -4.45 0.48 -18.02
C TYR A 22 -4.89 0.79 -19.46
N LEU A 23 -3.98 1.27 -20.32
CA LEU A 23 -4.25 1.61 -21.70
C LEU A 23 -4.66 0.40 -22.56
N ALA A 24 -4.13 -0.77 -22.24
CA ALA A 24 -4.49 -2.02 -22.92
C ALA A 24 -5.89 -2.53 -22.55
N GLY A 25 -6.36 -2.25 -21.31
CA GLY A 25 -7.70 -2.64 -20.88
C GLY A 25 -7.95 -2.33 -19.41
N HIS A 26 -8.99 -1.55 -19.13
CA HIS A 26 -9.42 -1.16 -17.79
C HIS A 26 -10.94 -1.23 -17.66
N ILE A 27 -11.46 -1.17 -16.45
CA ILE A 27 -12.91 -1.08 -16.18
C ILE A 27 -13.43 0.23 -16.78
N PRO A 28 -14.50 0.23 -17.61
CA PRO A 28 -15.02 1.45 -18.23
C PRO A 28 -15.25 2.58 -17.23
N GLY A 29 -14.74 3.77 -17.54
CA GLY A 29 -14.80 4.95 -16.65
C GLY A 29 -13.76 4.97 -15.53
N ALA A 30 -12.87 3.99 -15.47
CA ALA A 30 -11.80 4.00 -14.47
C ALA A 30 -10.74 5.06 -14.78
N SER A 31 -10.27 5.74 -13.76
CA SER A 31 -9.03 6.52 -13.81
C SER A 31 -7.83 5.65 -13.46
N PHE A 32 -6.62 6.16 -13.71
CA PHE A 32 -5.36 5.52 -13.35
C PHE A 32 -4.60 6.36 -12.32
N LEU A 33 -4.07 5.69 -11.30
CA LEU A 33 -3.11 6.27 -10.35
C LEU A 33 -1.88 5.37 -10.28
N ASP A 34 -0.73 5.98 -10.51
CA ASP A 34 0.56 5.31 -10.46
C ASP A 34 1.05 5.18 -9.01
N VAL A 35 1.51 3.98 -8.62
CA VAL A 35 1.97 3.72 -7.25
C VAL A 35 3.22 4.54 -6.93
N GLU A 36 4.14 4.69 -7.88
CA GLU A 36 5.39 5.41 -7.66
C GLU A 36 5.21 6.92 -7.74
N ALA A 37 4.42 7.40 -8.73
CA ALA A 37 4.28 8.84 -9.00
C ALA A 37 3.16 9.53 -8.21
N ASP A 38 2.03 8.83 -7.98
CA ASP A 38 0.82 9.42 -7.38
C ASP A 38 0.59 8.96 -5.92
N LEU A 39 0.97 7.72 -5.59
CA LEU A 39 0.71 7.10 -4.29
C LEU A 39 1.95 7.02 -3.39
N SER A 40 3.06 7.61 -3.82
CA SER A 40 4.32 7.64 -3.07
C SER A 40 5.04 8.97 -3.29
N SER A 41 5.84 9.37 -2.31
CA SER A 41 6.87 10.38 -2.48
C SER A 41 8.13 9.75 -3.13
N PRO A 42 9.04 10.54 -3.70
CA PRO A 42 10.29 10.05 -4.24
C PRO A 42 11.09 9.23 -3.22
N ALA A 43 11.75 8.18 -3.69
CA ALA A 43 12.60 7.35 -2.85
C ALA A 43 13.69 8.18 -2.15
N GLY A 44 13.97 7.87 -0.89
CA GLY A 44 14.92 8.62 -0.07
C GLY A 44 15.16 7.96 1.29
N SER A 45 15.49 8.78 2.29
CA SER A 45 15.74 8.30 3.65
C SER A 45 14.53 7.59 4.30
N GLY A 46 13.32 7.90 3.88
CA GLY A 46 12.09 7.23 4.32
C GLY A 46 11.75 5.95 3.54
N GLY A 47 12.69 5.39 2.79
CA GLY A 47 12.51 4.15 2.01
C GLY A 47 12.25 4.37 0.54
N ARG A 48 11.81 3.30 -0.17
CA ARG A 48 11.56 3.35 -1.62
C ARG A 48 10.23 3.97 -2.01
N HIS A 49 9.19 3.77 -1.21
CA HIS A 49 7.85 4.31 -1.46
C HIS A 49 7.31 5.01 -0.20
N PRO A 50 7.94 6.14 0.24
CA PRO A 50 7.43 6.91 1.36
C PRO A 50 5.98 7.32 1.11
N LEU A 51 5.26 7.71 2.16
CA LEU A 51 3.91 8.26 1.98
C LEU A 51 3.99 9.53 1.11
N PRO A 52 3.01 9.74 0.21
CA PRO A 52 2.97 10.95 -0.58
C PRO A 52 2.70 12.16 0.32
N GLU A 53 3.27 13.30 -0.07
CA GLU A 53 2.90 14.57 0.56
C GLU A 53 1.39 14.80 0.44
N PRO A 54 0.69 15.28 1.50
CA PRO A 54 -0.76 15.45 1.49
C PRO A 54 -1.28 16.24 0.29
N SER A 55 -0.61 17.32 -0.08
CA SER A 55 -0.99 18.16 -1.24
C SER A 55 -0.83 17.43 -2.57
N GLN A 56 0.20 16.62 -2.73
CA GLN A 56 0.44 15.79 -3.91
C GLN A 56 -0.66 14.73 -4.03
N PHE A 57 -0.96 14.03 -2.94
CA PHE A 57 -2.04 13.02 -2.93
C PHE A 57 -3.40 13.65 -3.23
N ALA A 58 -3.75 14.80 -2.62
CA ALA A 58 -4.99 15.49 -2.90
C ALA A 58 -5.14 15.87 -4.38
N ALA A 59 -4.06 16.34 -4.99
CA ALA A 59 -4.04 16.70 -6.41
C ALA A 59 -4.20 15.46 -7.32
N ALA A 60 -3.50 14.36 -7.02
CA ALA A 60 -3.61 13.11 -7.76
C ALA A 60 -5.02 12.51 -7.64
N ALA A 61 -5.55 12.39 -6.42
CA ALA A 61 -6.90 11.93 -6.16
C ALA A 61 -7.96 12.79 -6.88
N GLY A 62 -7.80 14.11 -6.82
CA GLY A 62 -8.70 15.04 -7.52
C GLY A 62 -8.71 14.83 -9.03
N ARG A 63 -7.55 14.68 -9.66
CA ARG A 63 -7.44 14.35 -11.10
C ARG A 63 -8.10 13.02 -11.45
N ALA A 64 -8.02 12.05 -10.53
CA ALA A 64 -8.65 10.74 -10.67
C ALA A 64 -10.18 10.75 -10.41
N GLY A 65 -10.78 11.91 -10.17
CA GLY A 65 -12.22 12.06 -9.92
C GLY A 65 -12.65 11.69 -8.50
N ILE A 66 -11.71 11.57 -7.57
CA ILE A 66 -11.95 11.26 -6.15
C ILE A 66 -12.23 12.56 -5.41
N GLY A 67 -13.38 12.63 -4.77
CA GLY A 67 -13.81 13.79 -4.01
C GLY A 67 -14.94 13.47 -3.05
N GLU A 68 -15.49 14.52 -2.45
CA GLU A 68 -16.61 14.41 -1.49
C GLU A 68 -17.80 13.66 -2.12
N GLY A 69 -18.38 12.71 -1.39
CA GLY A 69 -19.56 11.94 -1.84
C GLY A 69 -19.31 10.90 -2.94
N VAL A 70 -18.06 10.67 -3.31
CA VAL A 70 -17.67 9.63 -4.27
C VAL A 70 -17.31 8.36 -3.50
N PHE A 71 -17.81 7.20 -3.94
CA PHE A 71 -17.35 5.90 -3.46
C PHE A 71 -16.26 5.39 -4.40
N VAL A 72 -15.06 5.17 -3.88
CA VAL A 72 -13.90 4.74 -4.66
C VAL A 72 -13.81 3.22 -4.66
N VAL A 73 -13.66 2.63 -5.84
CA VAL A 73 -13.38 1.20 -6.00
C VAL A 73 -12.00 1.06 -6.63
N ALA A 74 -11.00 0.78 -5.80
CA ALA A 74 -9.64 0.57 -6.25
C ALA A 74 -9.44 -0.88 -6.72
N TYR A 75 -8.73 -1.07 -7.82
CA TYR A 75 -8.26 -2.38 -8.24
C TYR A 75 -6.81 -2.29 -8.71
N GLY A 76 -6.05 -3.38 -8.58
CA GLY A 76 -4.65 -3.31 -8.90
C GLY A 76 -3.92 -4.63 -8.76
N SER A 77 -2.61 -4.56 -8.72
CA SER A 77 -1.71 -5.68 -8.49
C SER A 77 -0.71 -5.33 -7.39
N MET A 78 -0.10 -6.34 -6.79
CA MET A 78 1.00 -6.19 -5.83
C MET A 78 0.75 -5.14 -4.73
N GLY A 79 -0.50 -5.04 -4.24
CA GLY A 79 -0.88 -4.12 -3.17
C GLY A 79 -1.15 -2.68 -3.60
N GLY A 80 -1.14 -2.36 -4.89
CA GLY A 80 -1.41 -0.99 -5.37
C GLY A 80 -2.82 -0.50 -5.04
N ALA A 81 -3.82 -1.37 -5.19
CA ALA A 81 -5.20 -1.05 -4.81
C ALA A 81 -5.36 -0.83 -3.30
N GLU A 82 -4.73 -1.70 -2.49
CA GLU A 82 -4.75 -1.60 -1.03
C GLU A 82 -3.95 -0.39 -0.54
N ARG A 83 -2.89 0.02 -1.27
CA ARG A 83 -2.15 1.25 -0.99
C ARG A 83 -3.06 2.47 -1.19
N LEU A 84 -3.83 2.54 -2.28
CA LEU A 84 -4.80 3.61 -2.48
C LEU A 84 -5.91 3.58 -1.42
N TRP A 85 -6.47 2.39 -1.11
CA TRP A 85 -7.47 2.22 -0.07
C TRP A 85 -6.96 2.72 1.29
N TRP A 86 -5.72 2.37 1.65
CA TRP A 86 -5.11 2.80 2.91
C TRP A 86 -4.90 4.33 2.94
N LEU A 87 -4.34 4.91 1.88
CA LEU A 87 -4.13 6.36 1.77
C LEU A 87 -5.42 7.15 1.86
N LEU A 88 -6.48 6.68 1.19
CA LEU A 88 -7.80 7.31 1.28
C LEU A 88 -8.29 7.37 2.71
N ARG A 89 -8.21 6.27 3.44
CA ARG A 89 -8.63 6.19 4.85
C ARG A 89 -7.74 7.03 5.76
N HIS A 90 -6.44 6.98 5.56
CA HIS A 90 -5.45 7.80 6.27
C HIS A 90 -5.76 9.30 6.12
N PHE A 91 -6.15 9.72 4.95
CA PHE A 91 -6.55 11.10 4.68
C PHE A 91 -8.05 11.38 4.86
N GLY A 92 -8.78 10.49 5.54
CA GLY A 92 -10.15 10.73 6.01
C GLY A 92 -11.26 10.46 4.99
N HIS A 93 -10.98 9.72 3.92
CA HIS A 93 -11.97 9.30 2.94
C HIS A 93 -12.30 7.80 3.09
N ASP A 94 -13.34 7.49 3.89
CA ASP A 94 -13.71 6.11 4.23
C ASP A 94 -14.58 5.39 3.18
N ASN A 95 -15.14 6.15 2.24
CA ASN A 95 -15.99 5.60 1.18
C ASN A 95 -15.14 4.94 0.09
N CYS A 96 -14.46 3.85 0.41
CA CYS A 96 -13.58 3.13 -0.49
C CYS A 96 -13.59 1.62 -0.25
N ALA A 97 -13.35 0.87 -1.31
CA ALA A 97 -13.20 -0.58 -1.30
C ALA A 97 -12.11 -1.02 -2.28
N VAL A 98 -11.63 -2.24 -2.10
CA VAL A 98 -10.74 -2.92 -3.05
C VAL A 98 -11.53 -3.97 -3.81
N LEU A 99 -11.34 -4.01 -5.13
CA LEU A 99 -11.91 -5.01 -6.03
C LEU A 99 -10.79 -5.90 -6.56
N ASP A 100 -10.99 -7.22 -6.47
CA ASP A 100 -10.20 -8.16 -7.25
C ASP A 100 -10.65 -8.11 -8.72
N LEU A 101 -9.77 -7.66 -9.61
CA LEU A 101 -10.07 -7.54 -11.04
C LEU A 101 -10.46 -8.89 -11.68
N HIS A 102 -9.98 -10.01 -11.15
CA HIS A 102 -10.41 -11.33 -11.63
C HIS A 102 -11.91 -11.62 -11.39
N GLY A 103 -12.50 -10.92 -10.41
CA GLY A 103 -13.95 -10.97 -10.16
C GLY A 103 -14.78 -10.06 -11.08
N TRP A 104 -14.15 -9.25 -11.92
CA TRP A 104 -14.86 -8.39 -12.87
C TRP A 104 -15.39 -9.20 -14.05
N LEU A 105 -16.71 -9.22 -14.22
CA LEU A 105 -17.39 -9.97 -15.30
C LEU A 105 -17.75 -9.10 -16.52
N GLY A 106 -17.54 -7.78 -16.44
CA GLY A 106 -17.81 -6.85 -17.52
C GLY A 106 -16.70 -6.81 -18.56
N GLU A 107 -16.98 -6.15 -19.67
CA GLU A 107 -15.96 -5.85 -20.68
C GLU A 107 -14.93 -4.87 -20.16
N LEU A 108 -13.70 -4.94 -20.66
CA LEU A 108 -12.67 -3.95 -20.45
C LEU A 108 -12.61 -2.98 -21.64
N ARG A 109 -12.26 -1.74 -21.38
CA ARG A 109 -12.08 -0.70 -22.39
C ARG A 109 -10.61 -0.35 -22.52
N ALA A 110 -10.12 -0.22 -23.73
CA ALA A 110 -8.77 0.25 -24.03
C ALA A 110 -8.74 1.76 -24.26
N GLY A 111 -7.56 2.38 -24.08
CA GLY A 111 -7.32 3.80 -24.31
C GLY A 111 -7.41 4.63 -23.04
N GLU A 112 -7.60 5.93 -23.20
CA GLU A 112 -7.73 6.89 -22.09
C GLU A 112 -9.21 7.12 -21.75
N GLU A 113 -9.51 7.21 -20.46
CA GLU A 113 -10.80 7.74 -19.99
C GLU A 113 -10.67 9.20 -19.58
N GLN A 114 -11.68 9.98 -19.92
CA GLN A 114 -11.81 11.33 -19.42
C GLN A 114 -12.67 11.34 -18.16
N VAL A 115 -12.04 11.57 -17.03
CA VAL A 115 -12.72 11.62 -15.73
C VAL A 115 -12.86 13.08 -15.31
N GLU A 116 -14.05 13.46 -14.87
CA GLU A 116 -14.29 14.78 -14.31
C GLU A 116 -13.50 14.94 -13.00
N ALA A 117 -12.62 15.96 -12.98
CA ALA A 117 -11.84 16.24 -11.79
C ALA A 117 -12.74 16.61 -10.59
N ALA A 118 -12.33 16.16 -9.42
CA ALA A 118 -13.03 16.44 -8.16
C ALA A 118 -12.08 17.08 -7.14
N ARG A 119 -12.62 17.51 -6.02
CA ARG A 119 -11.84 18.05 -4.92
C ARG A 119 -11.95 17.12 -3.71
N LEU A 120 -10.80 16.64 -3.23
CA LEU A 120 -10.67 15.88 -2.00
C LEU A 120 -10.15 16.80 -0.89
N THR A 121 -10.93 16.93 0.19
CA THR A 121 -10.50 17.62 1.41
C THR A 121 -9.86 16.60 2.34
N LEU A 122 -8.59 16.76 2.62
CA LEU A 122 -7.85 15.83 3.48
C LEU A 122 -8.13 16.10 4.96
N ARG A 123 -8.26 15.01 5.71
CA ARG A 123 -8.35 14.97 7.18
C ARG A 123 -7.46 13.82 7.65
N GLU A 124 -6.19 14.14 7.80
CA GLU A 124 -5.18 13.14 8.17
C GLU A 124 -5.51 12.48 9.52
N ARG A 125 -5.46 11.17 9.55
CA ARG A 125 -5.61 10.37 10.77
C ARG A 125 -4.29 10.30 11.51
N SER A 126 -4.38 10.20 12.82
CA SER A 126 -3.24 9.92 13.69
C SER A 126 -3.34 8.50 14.23
N GLY A 127 -2.19 7.86 14.45
CA GLY A 127 -2.10 6.58 15.14
C GLY A 127 -2.32 5.35 14.25
N ASP A 128 -2.42 5.50 12.94
CA ASP A 128 -2.48 4.43 11.95
C ASP A 128 -1.13 4.15 11.26
N THR A 129 -0.10 4.92 11.64
CA THR A 129 1.30 4.73 11.26
C THR A 129 2.19 4.57 12.48
N ILE A 130 3.41 4.09 12.26
CA ILE A 130 4.50 4.06 13.23
C ILE A 130 5.81 4.40 12.52
N GLU A 131 6.65 5.21 13.16
CA GLU A 131 7.96 5.57 12.66
C GLU A 131 9.04 4.59 13.12
N ALA A 132 10.19 4.56 12.43
CA ALA A 132 11.25 3.60 12.69
C ALA A 132 11.77 3.65 14.13
N GLU A 133 11.95 4.83 14.71
CA GLU A 133 12.44 5.01 16.07
C GLU A 133 11.44 4.50 17.10
N GLU A 134 10.16 4.82 16.93
CA GLU A 134 9.11 4.33 17.81
C GLU A 134 9.01 2.80 17.71
N LEU A 135 8.99 2.25 16.49
CA LEU A 135 8.95 0.80 16.27
C LEU A 135 10.15 0.12 16.92
N GLN A 136 11.37 0.65 16.73
CA GLN A 136 12.58 0.09 17.31
C GLN A 136 12.53 0.04 18.85
N SER A 137 11.93 1.04 19.48
CA SER A 137 11.80 1.09 20.93
C SER A 137 10.72 0.15 21.49
N ARG A 138 9.82 -0.36 20.62
CA ARG A 138 8.62 -1.13 21.02
C ARG A 138 8.54 -2.53 20.38
N LEU A 139 9.65 -3.08 19.88
CA LEU A 139 9.64 -4.38 19.19
C LEU A 139 9.04 -5.51 20.04
N ASP A 140 9.24 -5.48 21.37
CA ASP A 140 8.70 -6.49 22.31
C ASP A 140 7.23 -6.22 22.71
N GLU A 141 6.66 -5.08 22.36
CA GLU A 141 5.30 -4.65 22.74
C GLU A 141 4.27 -4.84 21.62
N VAL A 142 4.72 -4.98 20.38
CA VAL A 142 3.86 -5.06 19.20
C VAL A 142 3.91 -6.44 18.54
N VAL A 143 2.83 -6.80 17.87
CA VAL A 143 2.81 -7.92 16.93
C VAL A 143 3.24 -7.42 15.57
N LEU A 144 4.51 -7.64 15.23
CA LEU A 144 5.09 -7.14 13.98
C LEU A 144 4.95 -8.19 12.87
N LEU A 145 4.37 -7.78 11.72
CA LEU A 145 4.11 -8.64 10.56
C LEU A 145 4.93 -8.18 9.35
N ASP A 146 5.74 -9.09 8.80
CA ASP A 146 6.46 -8.88 7.54
C ASP A 146 5.68 -9.49 6.39
N ALA A 147 5.19 -8.63 5.49
CA ALA A 147 4.39 -9.04 4.33
C ALA A 147 5.25 -9.48 3.13
N ARG A 148 6.58 -9.54 3.24
CA ARG A 148 7.46 -10.02 2.17
C ARG A 148 7.36 -11.53 2.00
N MET A 149 7.81 -12.00 0.84
CA MET A 149 7.93 -13.44 0.57
C MET A 149 8.89 -14.11 1.53
N PRO A 150 8.67 -15.41 1.88
CA PRO A 150 9.44 -16.13 2.90
C PRO A 150 10.95 -16.08 2.68
N GLU A 151 11.43 -16.19 1.44
CA GLU A 151 12.85 -16.22 1.11
C GLU A 151 13.54 -14.88 1.47
N ARG A 152 12.80 -13.78 1.30
CA ARG A 152 13.30 -12.45 1.69
C ARG A 152 13.26 -12.25 3.20
N TYR A 153 12.19 -12.71 3.85
CA TYR A 153 12.08 -12.68 5.31
C TYR A 153 13.19 -13.49 5.97
N GLN A 154 13.44 -14.72 5.51
CA GLN A 154 14.49 -15.59 6.05
C GLN A 154 15.90 -15.07 5.77
N GLY A 155 16.04 -14.16 4.82
CA GLY A 155 17.33 -13.60 4.42
C GLY A 155 18.14 -14.52 3.51
N GLU A 156 17.46 -15.45 2.84
CA GLU A 156 18.06 -16.32 1.81
C GLU A 156 18.31 -15.54 0.52
N VAL A 157 17.39 -14.62 0.18
CA VAL A 157 17.44 -13.79 -1.02
C VAL A 157 17.11 -12.35 -0.65
N GLU A 158 17.93 -11.39 -1.09
CA GLU A 158 17.60 -9.96 -1.03
C GLU A 158 18.15 -9.26 -2.29
N PRO A 159 17.32 -9.15 -3.34
CA PRO A 159 17.77 -8.58 -4.62
C PRO A 159 17.70 -7.05 -4.67
N ILE A 160 17.14 -6.38 -3.66
CA ILE A 160 16.76 -4.97 -3.74
C ILE A 160 17.42 -4.14 -2.65
N ASP A 161 17.37 -4.62 -1.40
CA ASP A 161 17.79 -3.85 -0.22
C ASP A 161 19.22 -4.22 0.20
N PRO A 162 19.95 -3.33 0.91
CA PRO A 162 21.36 -3.54 1.24
C PRO A 162 21.62 -4.69 2.22
N VAL A 163 20.61 -5.07 3.01
CA VAL A 163 20.73 -6.10 4.06
C VAL A 163 19.65 -7.15 3.88
N ALA A 164 20.02 -8.44 3.95
CA ALA A 164 19.09 -9.56 3.93
C ALA A 164 18.62 -9.92 5.35
N GLY A 165 17.35 -10.33 5.49
CA GLY A 165 16.72 -10.70 6.76
C GLY A 165 15.45 -9.89 7.03
N HIS A 166 15.05 -9.80 8.29
CA HIS A 166 13.82 -9.14 8.76
C HIS A 166 14.06 -8.33 10.03
N ILE A 167 13.09 -7.50 10.41
CA ILE A 167 13.11 -6.74 11.67
C ILE A 167 13.00 -7.74 12.83
N PRO A 168 13.86 -7.67 13.85
CA PRO A 168 13.84 -8.62 14.98
C PRO A 168 12.45 -8.77 15.61
N GLY A 169 12.05 -10.02 15.86
CA GLY A 169 10.74 -10.35 16.44
C GLY A 169 9.57 -10.33 15.46
N ALA A 170 9.77 -9.93 14.19
CA ALA A 170 8.72 -9.98 13.19
C ALA A 170 8.29 -11.42 12.87
N ARG A 171 7.02 -11.58 12.52
CA ARG A 171 6.44 -12.83 11.99
C ARG A 171 6.19 -12.66 10.50
N ASN A 172 6.52 -13.69 9.72
CA ASN A 172 6.23 -13.66 8.29
C ASN A 172 4.72 -13.86 8.03
N ALA A 173 4.15 -12.96 7.26
CA ALA A 173 2.75 -12.98 6.81
C ALA A 173 2.70 -12.55 5.34
N PRO A 174 3.13 -13.41 4.39
CA PRO A 174 3.28 -13.06 2.99
C PRO A 174 1.99 -12.48 2.41
N TRP A 175 2.11 -11.36 1.70
CA TRP A 175 0.95 -10.60 1.23
C TRP A 175 0.02 -11.39 0.29
N ASN A 176 0.53 -12.41 -0.41
CA ASN A 176 -0.20 -13.25 -1.36
C ASN A 176 -0.75 -14.55 -0.73
N GLU A 177 -0.52 -14.76 0.57
CA GLU A 177 -1.02 -15.92 1.31
C GLU A 177 -2.11 -15.51 2.32
N PRO A 178 -2.94 -16.43 2.79
CA PRO A 178 -3.87 -16.17 3.89
C PRO A 178 -3.13 -15.67 5.14
N LEU A 179 -3.76 -14.79 5.92
CA LEU A 179 -3.19 -14.34 7.18
C LEU A 179 -2.94 -15.55 8.12
N PRO A 180 -1.77 -15.63 8.73
CA PRO A 180 -1.51 -16.62 9.79
C PRO A 180 -2.37 -16.32 11.03
N ASP A 181 -2.32 -17.20 12.03
CA ASP A 181 -2.87 -16.88 13.36
C ASP A 181 -2.07 -15.75 13.99
N ILE A 182 -2.75 -14.63 14.29
CA ILE A 182 -2.15 -13.41 14.78
C ILE A 182 -2.53 -13.21 16.24
N PRO A 183 -1.55 -13.19 17.18
CA PRO A 183 -1.79 -12.96 18.60
C PRO A 183 -2.58 -11.67 18.87
N SER A 184 -3.22 -11.61 20.04
CA SER A 184 -3.80 -10.36 20.54
C SER A 184 -2.72 -9.31 20.80
N GLY A 185 -3.07 -8.05 20.65
CA GLY A 185 -2.17 -6.92 20.85
C GLY A 185 -2.20 -5.93 19.69
N GLU A 186 -1.42 -4.87 19.81
CA GLU A 186 -1.22 -3.88 18.74
C GLU A 186 -0.47 -4.53 17.59
N VAL A 187 -1.02 -4.42 16.38
CA VAL A 187 -0.40 -4.99 15.18
C VAL A 187 0.24 -3.89 14.36
N VAL A 188 1.46 -4.16 13.91
CA VAL A 188 2.19 -3.34 12.96
C VAL A 188 2.52 -4.19 11.74
N ALA A 189 2.21 -3.70 10.54
CA ALA A 189 2.56 -4.37 9.29
C ALA A 189 3.62 -3.57 8.52
N TYR A 190 4.60 -4.28 7.96
CA TYR A 190 5.58 -3.73 7.05
C TYR A 190 5.86 -4.71 5.89
N CYS A 191 6.56 -4.26 4.87
CA CYS A 191 7.01 -5.11 3.77
C CYS A 191 8.40 -4.67 3.26
N GLY A 192 8.63 -4.68 1.95
CA GLY A 192 9.84 -4.10 1.37
C GLY A 192 9.84 -2.56 1.38
N SER A 193 8.70 -1.93 1.13
CA SER A 193 8.59 -0.48 0.92
C SER A 193 7.20 0.12 1.25
N GLY A 194 6.39 -0.55 2.08
CA GLY A 194 5.11 -0.05 2.56
C GLY A 194 3.94 -0.20 1.59
N VAL A 195 4.11 -0.81 0.42
CA VAL A 195 3.01 -1.02 -0.54
C VAL A 195 2.26 -2.33 -0.24
N THR A 196 2.93 -3.48 -0.32
CA THR A 196 2.27 -4.77 -0.06
C THR A 196 1.87 -4.98 1.41
N ALA A 197 2.44 -4.24 2.36
CA ALA A 197 1.98 -4.20 3.74
C ALA A 197 0.53 -3.70 3.87
N CYS A 198 0.09 -2.83 2.95
CA CYS A 198 -1.30 -2.38 2.91
C CYS A 198 -2.29 -3.53 2.64
N VAL A 199 -1.87 -4.60 1.95
CA VAL A 199 -2.69 -5.83 1.80
C VAL A 199 -2.95 -6.47 3.16
N THR A 200 -1.92 -6.59 4.00
CA THR A 200 -2.03 -7.13 5.36
C THR A 200 -2.95 -6.26 6.22
N VAL A 201 -2.75 -4.93 6.19
CA VAL A 201 -3.61 -3.98 6.93
C VAL A 201 -5.06 -4.06 6.43
N HIS A 202 -5.30 -4.12 5.12
CA HIS A 202 -6.63 -4.25 4.55
C HIS A 202 -7.32 -5.55 4.99
N ARG A 203 -6.64 -6.68 4.92
CA ARG A 203 -7.19 -7.98 5.35
C ARG A 203 -7.53 -8.00 6.85
N LEU A 204 -6.68 -7.40 7.68
CA LEU A 204 -6.94 -7.25 9.11
C LEU A 204 -8.19 -6.39 9.34
N ALA A 205 -8.31 -5.26 8.63
CA ALA A 205 -9.50 -4.40 8.72
C ALA A 205 -10.78 -5.13 8.32
N LEU A 206 -10.75 -5.96 7.26
CA LEU A 206 -11.89 -6.82 6.88
C LEU A 206 -12.25 -7.85 7.97
N ALA A 207 -11.26 -8.30 8.73
CA ALA A 207 -11.46 -9.19 9.89
C ALA A 207 -11.85 -8.43 11.19
N GLY A 208 -12.10 -7.12 11.11
CA GLY A 208 -12.46 -6.28 12.26
C GLY A 208 -11.30 -5.99 13.22
N ARG A 209 -10.07 -6.05 12.72
CA ARG A 209 -8.86 -5.81 13.51
C ARG A 209 -8.06 -4.65 12.96
N ASP A 210 -7.75 -3.68 13.81
CA ASP A 210 -6.89 -2.55 13.44
C ASP A 210 -5.41 -2.97 13.37
N ALA A 211 -4.66 -2.33 12.48
CA ALA A 211 -3.22 -2.44 12.38
C ALA A 211 -2.60 -1.12 11.93
N LYS A 212 -1.42 -0.81 12.44
CA LYS A 212 -0.61 0.30 11.98
C LYS A 212 0.23 -0.13 10.78
N LEU A 213 0.48 0.81 9.90
CA LEU A 213 1.47 0.66 8.83
C LEU A 213 2.81 1.24 9.29
N TYR A 214 3.91 0.50 9.08
CA TYR A 214 5.25 1.09 9.05
C TYR A 214 5.61 1.42 7.59
N PRO A 215 5.46 2.70 7.17
CA PRO A 215 5.57 3.07 5.76
C PRO A 215 6.95 2.86 5.17
N GLY A 216 8.00 3.22 5.91
CA GLY A 216 9.40 3.09 5.49
C GLY A 216 9.84 1.64 5.27
N SER A 217 9.25 0.71 6.02
CA SER A 217 9.40 -0.73 5.84
C SER A 217 10.87 -1.19 5.84
N TRP A 218 11.14 -2.33 5.23
CA TRP A 218 12.49 -2.89 5.19
C TRP A 218 13.49 -1.98 4.47
N SER A 219 13.07 -1.27 3.44
CA SER A 219 13.95 -0.37 2.69
C SER A 219 14.49 0.79 3.51
N GLU A 220 13.68 1.37 4.39
CA GLU A 220 14.15 2.36 5.36
C GLU A 220 14.97 1.69 6.47
N TRP A 221 14.42 0.64 7.09
CA TRP A 221 15.03 -0.05 8.22
C TRP A 221 16.46 -0.51 7.92
N SER A 222 16.63 -1.25 6.83
CA SER A 222 17.93 -1.76 6.39
C SER A 222 18.87 -0.65 5.88
N GLY A 223 18.30 0.36 5.19
CA GLY A 223 19.05 1.53 4.71
C GLY A 223 19.63 2.38 5.83
N ARG A 224 18.98 2.40 7.00
CA ARG A 224 19.46 3.07 8.23
C ARG A 224 20.42 2.21 9.05
N GLY A 225 20.70 0.97 8.63
CA GLY A 225 21.58 0.05 9.36
C GLY A 225 20.99 -0.42 10.71
N LEU A 226 19.66 -0.42 10.86
CA LEU A 226 18.99 -0.89 12.06
C LEU A 226 19.11 -2.42 12.19
N PRO A 227 18.91 -3.01 13.41
CA PRO A 227 19.12 -4.43 13.64
C PRO A 227 18.33 -5.34 12.70
N ALA A 228 18.98 -6.38 12.20
CA ALA A 228 18.39 -7.38 11.32
C ALA A 228 18.54 -8.79 11.91
N GLN A 229 17.52 -9.63 11.71
CA GLN A 229 17.52 -11.04 12.07
C GLN A 229 17.38 -11.88 10.80
N ARG A 230 17.90 -13.11 10.81
CA ARG A 230 17.75 -14.13 9.76
C ARG A 230 17.22 -15.41 10.35
N GLY A 231 16.57 -16.22 9.55
CA GLY A 231 16.20 -17.62 9.88
C GLY A 231 14.81 -17.83 10.22
#